data_5a5605cc1be04918fdd5513de1b5d97c
#
_entry.id   5a5605cc1be04918fdd5513de1b5d97c
#
_cell.length_a   1.000
_cell.length_b   1.000
_cell.length_c   1.000
_cell.angle_alpha   90.00
_cell.angle_beta   90.00
_cell.angle_gamma   90.00
#
_symmetry.space_group_name_H-M   'P 1'
#
loop_
_entity.id
_entity.type
_entity.pdbx_description
1 polymer ?
#
loop_
_entity_poly.entity_id
_entity_poly.type
_entity_poly.pdbx_seq_one_letter_code
_entity_poly.pdbx_strand_id
1 'polypeptide(L)'
;KHDYFFNFSHREPLMEETHEMVGHHFDGLRSRNDQREIRGGRRPYKIGTARGEGLAFALEELLMHAGYLDGRNPHGREITYEQSAFRTVRALSDIYMHSGDWSYEDAYQFCVENAPHGELLDGSHHLWFELDTTLRGVGHHMLMVVGKVQFMKLMRNRANQLGDDFVLEEFMDDVLNTGSIPWSLIRWEMTGLDDEIKQLTMQ
;
A
#
# COMPACT_ATOMS: atom_id res chain seq x y z
N LYS A 1 19.70 7.19 20.48
CA LYS A 1 19.72 7.12 19.02
C LYS A 1 18.98 5.85 18.64
N HIS A 2 17.71 5.94 18.43
CA HIS A 2 16.93 4.81 17.94
C HIS A 2 16.89 4.93 16.43
N ASP A 3 17.47 3.94 15.78
CA ASP A 3 17.50 3.84 14.34
C ASP A 3 16.11 3.42 13.85
N TYR A 4 15.69 3.92 12.73
CA TYR A 4 14.43 3.58 12.03
C TYR A 4 14.17 2.07 11.99
N PHE A 5 15.18 1.30 11.57
CA PHE A 5 15.09 -0.15 11.53
C PHE A 5 14.82 -0.80 12.88
N PHE A 6 15.27 -0.18 13.97
CA PHE A 6 15.09 -0.73 15.31
C PHE A 6 13.67 -0.60 15.83
N ASN A 7 12.98 0.49 15.50
CA ASN A 7 11.63 0.73 15.98
C ASN A 7 10.57 -0.01 15.14
N PHE A 8 10.75 -0.09 13.84
CA PHE A 8 9.78 -0.66 12.90
C PHE A 8 9.88 -2.17 12.80
N SER A 9 11.01 -2.69 12.39
CA SER A 9 11.19 -4.12 12.09
C SER A 9 11.25 -5.01 13.31
N HIS A 10 11.55 -4.46 14.50
CA HIS A 10 11.65 -5.25 15.72
C HIS A 10 10.35 -5.46 16.47
N ARG A 11 9.35 -4.60 16.28
CA ARG A 11 8.05 -4.78 16.95
C ARG A 11 7.31 -5.99 16.40
N GLU A 12 7.22 -6.11 15.08
CA GLU A 12 6.63 -7.26 14.40
C GLU A 12 7.28 -7.48 13.02
N PRO A 13 8.41 -8.18 12.97
CA PRO A 13 9.15 -8.36 11.73
C PRO A 13 8.38 -9.12 10.64
N LEU A 14 7.41 -9.95 10.99
CA LEU A 14 6.60 -10.66 9.98
C LEU A 14 5.74 -9.74 9.14
N MET A 15 5.37 -8.57 9.65
CA MET A 15 4.63 -7.57 8.88
C MET A 15 5.51 -7.00 7.76
N GLU A 16 6.74 -6.62 8.09
CA GLU A 16 7.73 -6.13 7.13
C GLU A 16 8.09 -7.21 6.11
N GLU A 17 8.34 -8.43 6.58
CA GLU A 17 8.58 -9.59 5.71
C GLU A 17 7.41 -9.83 4.74
N THR A 18 6.17 -9.70 5.22
CA THR A 18 4.98 -9.83 4.37
C THR A 18 4.95 -8.74 3.29
N HIS A 19 5.18 -7.50 3.67
CA HIS A 19 5.21 -6.37 2.77
C HIS A 19 6.28 -6.56 1.69
N GLU A 20 7.52 -6.79 2.11
CA GLU A 20 8.67 -6.85 1.21
C GLU A 20 8.72 -8.15 0.41
N MET A 21 8.63 -9.31 1.07
CA MET A 21 8.85 -10.60 0.40
C MET A 21 7.63 -11.01 -0.41
N VAL A 22 6.43 -10.96 0.15
CA VAL A 22 5.21 -11.40 -0.54
C VAL A 22 4.69 -10.29 -1.44
N GLY A 23 4.59 -9.07 -0.93
CA GLY A 23 4.02 -7.92 -1.64
C GLY A 23 4.90 -7.43 -2.78
N HIS A 24 6.22 -7.36 -2.61
CA HIS A 24 7.13 -6.81 -3.61
C HIS A 24 7.98 -7.85 -4.32
N HIS A 25 8.75 -8.66 -3.60
CA HIS A 25 9.71 -9.55 -4.23
C HIS A 25 9.03 -10.67 -5.02
N PHE A 26 8.02 -11.31 -4.45
CA PHE A 26 7.27 -12.37 -5.12
C PHE A 26 6.48 -11.84 -6.33
N ASP A 27 5.72 -10.77 -6.14
CA ASP A 27 4.95 -10.13 -7.23
C ASP A 27 5.89 -9.58 -8.32
N GLY A 28 7.01 -8.99 -7.94
CA GLY A 28 8.05 -8.54 -8.86
C GLY A 28 8.69 -9.68 -9.67
N LEU A 29 8.91 -10.85 -9.06
CA LEU A 29 9.40 -12.04 -9.77
C LEU A 29 8.37 -12.54 -10.78
N ARG A 30 7.11 -12.61 -10.40
CA ARG A 30 6.01 -12.97 -11.32
C ARG A 30 5.93 -11.99 -12.49
N SER A 31 5.96 -10.69 -12.23
CA SER A 31 5.90 -9.65 -13.26
C SER A 31 7.08 -9.72 -14.24
N ARG A 32 8.29 -10.04 -13.76
CA ARG A 32 9.46 -10.22 -14.64
C ARG A 32 9.33 -11.43 -15.56
N ASN A 33 8.62 -12.47 -15.12
CA ASN A 33 8.39 -13.70 -15.89
C ASN A 33 7.17 -13.60 -16.82
N ASP A 34 6.31 -12.61 -16.63
CA ASP A 34 5.16 -12.36 -17.51
C ASP A 34 5.63 -11.87 -18.89
N GLN A 35 5.30 -12.63 -19.92
CA GLN A 35 5.71 -12.31 -21.31
C GLN A 35 4.81 -11.26 -21.97
N ARG A 36 3.70 -10.91 -21.35
CA ARG A 36 2.79 -9.87 -21.84
C ARG A 36 3.46 -8.49 -21.65
N GLU A 37 3.68 -7.78 -22.75
CA GLU A 37 4.46 -6.55 -22.77
C GLU A 37 4.02 -5.49 -21.73
N ILE A 38 2.72 -5.23 -21.66
CA ILE A 38 2.16 -4.23 -20.75
C ILE A 38 2.07 -4.77 -19.31
N ARG A 39 1.59 -6.01 -19.15
CA ARG A 39 1.29 -6.62 -17.84
C ARG A 39 2.53 -7.09 -17.10
N GLY A 40 3.59 -7.40 -17.83
CA GLY A 40 4.88 -7.77 -17.25
C GLY A 40 5.70 -6.60 -16.70
N GLY A 41 5.14 -5.38 -16.65
CA GLY A 41 5.83 -4.21 -16.10
C GLY A 41 6.99 -3.69 -16.96
N ARG A 42 7.19 -4.21 -18.16
CA ARG A 42 8.25 -3.78 -19.10
C ARG A 42 7.82 -2.57 -19.92
N ARG A 43 7.44 -1.51 -19.25
CA ARG A 43 6.96 -0.29 -19.88
C ARG A 43 7.81 0.91 -19.47
N PRO A 44 7.93 1.94 -20.32
CA PRO A 44 8.78 3.10 -20.04
C PRO A 44 8.30 3.94 -18.85
N TYR A 45 7.02 3.81 -18.48
CA TYR A 45 6.43 4.62 -17.42
C TYR A 45 6.12 3.78 -16.18
N LYS A 46 6.51 4.27 -15.02
CA LYS A 46 6.18 3.67 -13.71
C LYS A 46 4.75 4.01 -13.33
N ILE A 47 3.77 3.28 -13.84
CA ILE A 47 2.35 3.41 -13.47
C ILE A 47 1.88 2.31 -12.52
N GLY A 48 2.80 1.52 -12.02
CA GLY A 48 2.51 0.36 -11.16
C GLY A 48 2.64 0.62 -9.66
N THR A 49 3.00 1.84 -9.22
CA THR A 49 3.24 2.13 -7.81
C THR A 49 2.02 1.82 -6.95
N ALA A 50 0.84 2.34 -7.30
CA ALA A 50 -0.40 2.04 -6.57
C ALA A 50 -0.74 0.54 -6.57
N ARG A 51 -0.38 -0.19 -7.64
CA ARG A 51 -0.59 -1.65 -7.73
C ARG A 51 0.38 -2.40 -6.80
N GLY A 52 1.65 -2.12 -6.85
CA GLY A 52 2.67 -2.81 -6.07
C GLY A 52 2.60 -2.46 -4.58
N GLU A 53 2.70 -1.18 -4.26
CA GLU A 53 2.64 -0.67 -2.89
C GLU A 53 1.28 -0.97 -2.22
N GLY A 54 0.19 -0.77 -2.97
CA GLY A 54 -1.16 -1.02 -2.45
C GLY A 54 -1.42 -2.48 -2.15
N LEU A 55 -0.89 -3.41 -2.98
CA LEU A 55 -0.95 -4.85 -2.69
C LEU A 55 -0.16 -5.19 -1.44
N ALA A 56 1.10 -4.78 -1.38
CA ALA A 56 1.98 -5.06 -0.25
C ALA A 56 1.37 -4.56 1.06
N PHE A 57 0.86 -3.34 1.07
CA PHE A 57 0.19 -2.77 2.23
C PHE A 57 -1.14 -3.48 2.59
N ALA A 58 -1.92 -3.92 1.61
CA ALA A 58 -3.14 -4.67 1.86
C ALA A 58 -2.88 -6.05 2.44
N LEU A 59 -1.80 -6.72 2.00
CA LEU A 59 -1.43 -8.05 2.49
C LEU A 59 -1.10 -8.06 3.98
N GLU A 60 -0.53 -7.01 4.53
CA GLU A 60 -0.28 -6.88 5.96
C GLU A 60 -1.58 -7.07 6.77
N GLU A 61 -2.63 -6.36 6.39
CA GLU A 61 -3.93 -6.44 7.07
C GLU A 61 -4.67 -7.75 6.78
N LEU A 62 -4.62 -8.23 5.54
CA LEU A 62 -5.25 -9.50 5.18
C LEU A 62 -4.65 -10.68 5.94
N LEU A 63 -3.33 -10.79 6.00
CA LEU A 63 -2.67 -11.87 6.72
C LEU A 63 -2.86 -11.76 8.23
N MET A 64 -2.90 -10.54 8.77
CA MET A 64 -3.30 -10.32 10.16
C MET A 64 -4.71 -10.86 10.42
N HIS A 65 -5.69 -10.55 9.56
CA HIS A 65 -7.05 -11.05 9.71
C HIS A 65 -7.16 -12.56 9.50
N ALA A 66 -6.30 -13.15 8.69
CA ALA A 66 -6.19 -14.58 8.53
C ALA A 66 -5.53 -15.31 9.73
N GLY A 67 -5.13 -14.57 10.76
CA GLY A 67 -4.55 -15.15 11.98
C GLY A 67 -3.03 -15.40 11.88
N TYR A 68 -2.35 -14.84 10.89
CA TYR A 68 -0.91 -15.06 10.68
C TYR A 68 -0.03 -14.63 11.86
N LEU A 69 -0.49 -13.66 12.65
CA LEU A 69 0.21 -13.19 13.86
C LEU A 69 -0.33 -13.83 15.15
N ASP A 70 -1.40 -14.63 15.07
CA ASP A 70 -2.04 -15.22 16.24
C ASP A 70 -1.09 -16.19 16.94
N GLY A 71 -1.02 -16.08 18.27
CA GLY A 71 -0.14 -16.90 19.11
C GLY A 71 1.36 -16.52 19.06
N ARG A 72 1.76 -15.60 18.19
CA ARG A 72 3.13 -15.11 18.10
C ARG A 72 3.32 -13.80 18.86
N ASN A 73 2.50 -12.82 18.56
CA ASN A 73 2.59 -11.49 19.17
C ASN A 73 1.20 -11.03 19.64
N PRO A 74 0.98 -10.87 20.95
CA PRO A 74 -0.31 -10.45 21.48
C PRO A 74 -0.73 -9.04 21.02
N HIS A 75 0.23 -8.22 20.55
CA HIS A 75 0.02 -6.88 20.05
C HIS A 75 0.10 -6.79 18.51
N GLY A 76 0.16 -7.90 17.80
CA GLY A 76 0.33 -7.92 16.34
C GLY A 76 -0.72 -7.11 15.60
N ARG A 77 -1.99 -7.18 16.03
CA ARG A 77 -3.08 -6.39 15.45
C ARG A 77 -2.91 -4.89 15.68
N GLU A 78 -2.55 -4.51 16.89
CA GLU A 78 -2.31 -3.10 17.26
C GLU A 78 -1.17 -2.53 16.40
N ILE A 79 -0.07 -3.26 16.30
CA ILE A 79 1.10 -2.85 15.51
C ILE A 79 0.74 -2.70 14.02
N THR A 80 -0.06 -3.60 13.46
CA THR A 80 -0.54 -3.48 12.07
C THR A 80 -1.32 -2.20 11.83
N TYR A 81 -2.21 -1.84 12.75
CA TYR A 81 -2.99 -0.61 12.64
C TYR A 81 -2.17 0.64 12.94
N GLU A 82 -1.20 0.59 13.86
CA GLU A 82 -0.23 1.67 14.06
C GLU A 82 0.54 1.96 12.77
N GLN A 83 1.02 0.92 12.10
CA GLN A 83 1.72 1.05 10.83
C GLN A 83 0.82 1.63 9.73
N SER A 84 -0.45 1.22 9.72
CA SER A 84 -1.43 1.81 8.80
C SER A 84 -1.65 3.30 9.07
N ALA A 85 -1.74 3.70 10.33
CA ALA A 85 -1.87 5.10 10.72
C ALA A 85 -0.62 5.92 10.34
N PHE A 86 0.56 5.39 10.61
CA PHE A 86 1.83 6.00 10.22
C PHE A 86 1.91 6.23 8.70
N ARG A 87 1.57 5.23 7.88
CA ARG A 87 1.54 5.37 6.43
C ARG A 87 0.52 6.41 5.97
N THR A 88 -0.61 6.52 6.67
CA THR A 88 -1.64 7.53 6.37
C THR A 88 -1.17 8.95 6.66
N VAL A 89 -0.44 9.17 7.74
CA VAL A 89 0.19 10.46 8.05
C VAL A 89 1.13 10.89 6.92
N ARG A 90 1.98 10.01 6.45
CA ARG A 90 2.86 10.28 5.31
C ARG A 90 2.09 10.56 4.02
N ALA A 91 1.04 9.81 3.75
CA ALA A 91 0.20 10.00 2.57
C ALA A 91 -0.51 11.36 2.56
N LEU A 92 -0.99 11.84 3.70
CA LEU A 92 -1.57 13.17 3.81
C LEU A 92 -0.52 14.26 3.57
N SER A 93 0.68 14.11 4.14
CA SER A 93 1.79 15.03 3.90
C SER A 93 2.17 15.06 2.41
N ASP A 94 2.20 13.91 1.75
CA ASP A 94 2.45 13.78 0.31
C ASP A 94 1.41 14.56 -0.52
N ILE A 95 0.12 14.33 -0.26
CA ILE A 95 -0.97 15.01 -0.95
C ILE A 95 -0.87 16.53 -0.80
N TYR A 96 -0.83 17.01 0.44
CA TYR A 96 -0.94 18.44 0.72
C TYR A 96 0.33 19.22 0.37
N MET A 97 1.52 18.63 0.48
CA MET A 97 2.73 19.29 -0.01
C MET A 97 2.74 19.40 -1.54
N HIS A 98 2.35 18.36 -2.26
CA HIS A 98 2.40 18.36 -3.71
C HIS A 98 1.21 19.08 -4.37
N SER A 99 0.07 19.24 -3.68
CA SER A 99 -0.99 20.14 -4.13
C SER A 99 -0.65 21.62 -3.90
N GLY A 100 0.33 21.91 -3.05
CA GLY A 100 0.72 23.26 -2.67
C GLY A 100 -0.13 23.85 -1.54
N ASP A 101 -0.95 23.02 -0.87
CA ASP A 101 -1.76 23.43 0.28
C ASP A 101 -0.95 23.57 1.56
N TRP A 102 0.12 22.75 1.69
CA TRP A 102 1.04 22.77 2.82
C TRP A 102 2.46 23.12 2.38
N SER A 103 3.10 23.94 3.21
CA SER A 103 4.57 24.07 3.18
C SER A 103 5.21 22.82 3.77
N TYR A 104 6.53 22.71 3.62
CA TYR A 104 7.32 21.66 4.29
C TYR A 104 7.16 21.74 5.82
N GLU A 105 7.13 22.96 6.37
CA GLU A 105 6.96 23.18 7.81
C GLU A 105 5.57 22.72 8.30
N ASP A 106 4.50 22.98 7.52
CA ASP A 106 3.16 22.50 7.87
C ASP A 106 3.12 20.96 7.91
N ALA A 107 3.73 20.30 6.93
CA ALA A 107 3.84 18.84 6.88
C ALA A 107 4.69 18.30 8.05
N TYR A 108 5.77 19.00 8.40
CA TYR A 108 6.62 18.66 9.53
C TYR A 108 5.83 18.68 10.85
N GLN A 109 5.14 19.77 11.14
CA GLN A 109 4.31 19.90 12.34
C GLN A 109 3.20 18.87 12.38
N PHE A 110 2.52 18.68 11.27
CA PHE A 110 1.48 17.64 11.15
C PHE A 110 2.01 16.24 11.48
N CYS A 111 3.17 15.88 10.97
CA CYS A 111 3.81 14.59 11.26
C CYS A 111 4.15 14.42 12.74
N VAL A 112 4.73 15.46 13.37
CA VAL A 112 5.07 15.43 14.81
C VAL A 112 3.82 15.23 15.67
N GLU A 113 2.74 15.91 15.33
CA GLU A 113 1.50 15.89 16.12
C GLU A 113 0.65 14.64 15.92
N ASN A 114 0.74 14.00 14.76
CA ASN A 114 -0.20 12.96 14.35
C ASN A 114 0.41 11.57 14.13
N ALA A 115 1.75 11.45 14.11
CA ALA A 115 2.37 10.14 14.00
C ALA A 115 2.11 9.30 15.26
N PRO A 116 1.69 8.03 15.11
CA PRO A 116 1.39 7.18 16.25
C PRO A 116 2.64 6.95 17.09
N HIS A 117 2.47 6.89 18.40
CA HIS A 117 3.51 6.57 19.39
C HIS A 117 4.82 7.37 19.28
N GLY A 118 4.80 8.56 18.69
CA GLY A 118 5.98 9.40 18.53
C GLY A 118 7.00 8.83 17.54
N GLU A 119 6.55 8.11 16.53
CA GLU A 119 7.41 7.58 15.47
C GLU A 119 8.17 8.70 14.73
N LEU A 120 7.55 9.87 14.57
CA LEU A 120 8.14 11.04 13.93
C LEU A 120 8.39 12.15 14.97
N LEU A 121 9.35 11.92 15.85
CA LEU A 121 9.71 12.87 16.89
C LEU A 121 10.31 14.16 16.31
N ASP A 122 10.00 15.28 16.94
CA ASP A 122 10.58 16.58 16.63
C ASP A 122 12.11 16.52 16.60
N GLY A 123 12.71 17.04 15.56
CA GLY A 123 14.16 17.05 15.34
C GLY A 123 14.79 15.68 15.06
N SER A 124 14.00 14.61 14.91
CA SER A 124 14.55 13.28 14.63
C SER A 124 15.04 13.13 13.18
N HIS A 125 16.07 12.33 12.98
CA HIS A 125 16.52 11.96 11.63
C HIS A 125 15.46 11.21 10.85
N HIS A 126 14.62 10.43 11.53
CA HIS A 126 13.54 9.68 10.91
C HIS A 126 12.51 10.63 10.28
N LEU A 127 12.05 11.64 10.99
CA LEU A 127 11.14 12.65 10.48
C LEU A 127 11.69 13.34 9.22
N TRP A 128 12.96 13.78 9.28
CA TRP A 128 13.63 14.40 8.14
C TRP A 128 13.71 13.46 6.94
N PHE A 129 14.07 12.20 7.18
CA PHE A 129 14.14 11.18 6.12
C PHE A 129 12.79 10.97 5.44
N GLU A 130 11.71 10.83 6.21
CA GLU A 130 10.37 10.59 5.69
C GLU A 130 9.86 11.78 4.85
N LEU A 131 10.03 12.99 5.33
CA LEU A 131 9.63 14.20 4.60
C LEU A 131 10.48 14.44 3.35
N ASP A 132 11.77 14.20 3.40
CA ASP A 132 12.67 14.32 2.25
C ASP A 132 12.32 13.26 1.18
N THR A 133 12.01 12.04 1.62
CA THR A 133 11.54 10.96 0.73
C THR A 133 10.21 11.33 0.08
N THR A 134 9.28 11.91 0.84
CA THR A 134 8.00 12.41 0.34
C THR A 134 8.21 13.47 -0.74
N LEU A 135 9.07 14.47 -0.49
CA LEU A 135 9.36 15.53 -1.45
C LEU A 135 9.93 15.02 -2.77
N ARG A 136 10.82 14.02 -2.71
CA ARG A 136 11.45 13.45 -3.92
C ARG A 136 10.56 12.47 -4.66
N GLY A 137 9.69 11.80 -3.94
CA GLY A 137 8.83 10.73 -4.46
C GLY A 137 7.39 11.14 -4.60
N VAL A 138 7.10 12.12 -5.46
CA VAL A 138 5.74 12.65 -5.67
C VAL A 138 4.70 11.55 -5.79
N GLY A 139 3.74 11.54 -4.88
CA GLY A 139 2.64 10.58 -4.86
C GLY A 139 3.00 9.18 -4.32
N HIS A 140 4.25 8.91 -3.93
CA HIS A 140 4.67 7.57 -3.51
C HIS A 140 3.88 7.09 -2.28
N HIS A 141 3.83 7.88 -1.23
CA HIS A 141 3.11 7.53 0.00
C HIS A 141 1.58 7.56 -0.18
N MET A 142 1.08 8.54 -0.93
CA MET A 142 -0.33 8.61 -1.31
C MET A 142 -0.77 7.36 -2.07
N LEU A 143 0.00 6.94 -3.08
CA LEU A 143 -0.34 5.78 -3.92
C LEU A 143 -0.30 4.45 -3.16
N MET A 144 0.46 4.34 -2.09
CA MET A 144 0.44 3.20 -1.17
C MET A 144 -0.96 3.04 -0.53
N VAL A 145 -1.48 4.12 0.06
CA VAL A 145 -2.80 4.13 0.72
C VAL A 145 -3.94 3.99 -0.29
N VAL A 146 -3.89 4.76 -1.37
CA VAL A 146 -4.90 4.71 -2.45
C VAL A 146 -4.94 3.31 -3.07
N GLY A 147 -3.78 2.72 -3.34
CA GLY A 147 -3.67 1.38 -3.90
C GLY A 147 -4.29 0.31 -2.99
N LYS A 148 -4.04 0.38 -1.69
CA LYS A 148 -4.71 -0.50 -0.71
C LYS A 148 -6.23 -0.37 -0.77
N VAL A 149 -6.73 0.87 -0.75
CA VAL A 149 -8.18 1.12 -0.81
C VAL A 149 -8.79 0.56 -2.10
N GLN A 150 -8.12 0.74 -3.24
CA GLN A 150 -8.58 0.20 -4.52
C GLN A 150 -8.58 -1.34 -4.54
N PHE A 151 -7.53 -1.97 -3.99
CA PHE A 151 -7.48 -3.42 -3.85
C PHE A 151 -8.62 -3.95 -2.96
N MET A 152 -8.83 -3.35 -1.78
CA MET A 152 -9.91 -3.75 -0.87
C MET A 152 -11.30 -3.53 -1.49
N LYS A 153 -11.47 -2.47 -2.30
CA LYS A 153 -12.68 -2.24 -3.09
C LYS A 153 -12.92 -3.36 -4.12
N LEU A 154 -11.87 -3.75 -4.84
CA LEU A 154 -11.92 -4.87 -5.79
C LEU A 154 -12.34 -6.17 -5.09
N MET A 155 -11.67 -6.53 -3.99
CA MET A 155 -11.96 -7.74 -3.22
C MET A 155 -13.42 -7.75 -2.75
N ARG A 156 -13.89 -6.64 -2.16
CA ARG A 156 -15.29 -6.49 -1.73
C ARG A 156 -16.27 -6.65 -2.90
N ASN A 157 -15.98 -6.04 -4.04
CA ASN A 157 -16.87 -6.16 -5.21
C ASN A 157 -16.94 -7.60 -5.72
N ARG A 158 -15.80 -8.28 -5.78
CA ARG A 158 -15.75 -9.68 -6.23
C ARG A 158 -16.43 -10.60 -5.22
N ALA A 159 -16.21 -10.44 -3.93
CA ALA A 159 -16.88 -11.20 -2.89
C ALA A 159 -18.42 -11.01 -2.95
N ASN A 160 -18.90 -9.77 -3.16
CA ASN A 160 -20.33 -9.51 -3.31
C ASN A 160 -20.94 -10.16 -4.56
N GLN A 161 -20.17 -10.29 -5.65
CA GLN A 161 -20.64 -10.96 -6.86
C GLN A 161 -20.73 -12.47 -6.71
N LEU A 162 -19.79 -13.07 -5.99
CA LEU A 162 -19.71 -14.52 -5.81
C LEU A 162 -20.49 -15.03 -4.59
N GLY A 163 -20.79 -14.17 -3.61
CA GLY A 163 -21.47 -14.58 -2.39
C GLY A 163 -20.75 -15.71 -1.68
N ASP A 164 -21.45 -16.81 -1.43
CA ASP A 164 -20.91 -18.00 -0.75
C ASP A 164 -19.85 -18.77 -1.57
N ASP A 165 -19.75 -18.50 -2.87
CA ASP A 165 -18.76 -19.10 -3.75
C ASP A 165 -17.41 -18.33 -3.74
N PHE A 166 -17.27 -17.27 -2.94
CA PHE A 166 -16.03 -16.52 -2.84
C PHE A 166 -14.94 -17.31 -2.10
N VAL A 167 -13.85 -17.60 -2.80
CA VAL A 167 -12.64 -18.22 -2.24
C VAL A 167 -11.47 -17.25 -2.35
N LEU A 168 -10.88 -16.89 -1.21
CA LEU A 168 -9.81 -15.89 -1.14
C LEU A 168 -8.56 -16.32 -1.95
N GLU A 169 -8.19 -17.60 -1.91
CA GLU A 169 -7.06 -18.14 -2.65
C GLU A 169 -7.24 -17.94 -4.16
N GLU A 170 -8.40 -18.32 -4.70
CA GLU A 170 -8.73 -18.14 -6.11
C GLU A 170 -8.76 -16.67 -6.51
N PHE A 171 -9.33 -15.82 -5.65
CA PHE A 171 -9.31 -14.37 -5.86
C PHE A 171 -7.88 -13.82 -5.95
N MET A 172 -6.99 -14.24 -5.06
CA MET A 172 -5.60 -13.80 -5.06
C MET A 172 -4.85 -14.29 -6.30
N ASP A 173 -5.07 -15.52 -6.72
CA ASP A 173 -4.50 -16.06 -7.95
C ASP A 173 -4.97 -15.28 -9.18
N ASP A 174 -6.26 -14.97 -9.27
CA ASP A 174 -6.81 -14.15 -10.33
C ASP A 174 -6.18 -12.75 -10.35
N VAL A 175 -6.08 -12.08 -9.19
CA VAL A 175 -5.44 -10.76 -9.07
C VAL A 175 -3.99 -10.80 -9.54
N LEU A 176 -3.23 -11.78 -9.08
CA LEU A 176 -1.83 -11.93 -9.47
C LEU A 176 -1.70 -12.23 -10.98
N ASN A 177 -2.62 -12.99 -11.55
CA ASN A 177 -2.63 -13.35 -12.97
C ASN A 177 -3.00 -12.17 -13.88
N THR A 178 -3.69 -11.14 -13.39
CA THR A 178 -3.93 -9.92 -14.20
C THR A 178 -2.65 -9.20 -14.56
N GLY A 179 -1.60 -9.35 -13.79
CA GLY A 179 -0.32 -8.70 -13.98
C GLY A 179 -0.25 -7.29 -13.39
N SER A 180 0.80 -6.56 -13.76
CA SER A 180 1.12 -5.25 -13.17
C SER A 180 0.44 -4.11 -13.95
N ILE A 181 -0.89 -4.00 -13.86
CA ILE A 181 -1.68 -2.90 -14.44
C ILE A 181 -2.45 -2.15 -13.33
N PRO A 182 -2.97 -0.93 -13.59
CA PRO A 182 -3.72 -0.16 -12.61
C PRO A 182 -4.93 -0.90 -12.04
N TRP A 183 -5.21 -0.69 -10.75
CA TRP A 183 -6.31 -1.37 -10.04
C TRP A 183 -7.69 -1.16 -10.68
N SER A 184 -7.97 0.00 -11.25
CA SER A 184 -9.22 0.27 -11.95
C SER A 184 -9.43 -0.65 -13.16
N LEU A 185 -8.34 -0.95 -13.90
CA LEU A 185 -8.38 -1.89 -15.02
C LEU A 185 -8.51 -3.34 -14.54
N ILE A 186 -7.80 -3.71 -13.49
CA ILE A 186 -7.95 -5.05 -12.87
C ILE A 186 -9.39 -5.24 -12.39
N ARG A 187 -9.95 -4.24 -11.71
CA ARG A 187 -11.33 -4.29 -11.24
C ARG A 187 -12.32 -4.45 -12.38
N TRP A 188 -12.16 -3.68 -13.44
CA TRP A 188 -13.00 -3.84 -14.63
C TRP A 188 -12.90 -5.24 -15.24
N GLU A 189 -11.69 -5.74 -15.42
CA GLU A 189 -11.45 -7.08 -15.98
C GLU A 189 -12.07 -8.20 -15.14
N MET A 190 -11.90 -8.16 -13.82
CA MET A 190 -12.36 -9.23 -12.92
C MET A 190 -13.85 -9.14 -12.57
N THR A 191 -14.45 -7.96 -12.62
CA THR A 191 -15.81 -7.73 -12.11
C THR A 191 -16.79 -7.20 -13.15
N GLY A 192 -16.32 -6.69 -14.28
CA GLY A 192 -17.13 -5.99 -15.29
C GLY A 192 -17.55 -4.57 -14.86
N LEU A 193 -17.18 -4.10 -13.66
CA LEU A 193 -17.53 -2.77 -13.16
C LEU A 193 -16.60 -1.72 -13.76
N ASP A 194 -17.12 -0.86 -14.61
CA ASP A 194 -16.37 0.11 -15.41
C ASP A 194 -16.56 1.58 -14.98
N ASP A 195 -17.18 1.81 -13.81
CA ASP A 195 -17.48 3.15 -13.29
C ASP A 195 -16.23 4.03 -13.16
N GLU A 196 -15.10 3.46 -12.72
CA GLU A 196 -13.81 4.17 -12.61
C GLU A 196 -13.22 4.48 -13.99
N ILE A 197 -13.38 3.58 -14.95
CA ILE A 197 -12.89 3.80 -16.33
C ILE A 197 -13.71 4.91 -17.02
N LYS A 198 -15.04 4.89 -16.84
CA LYS A 198 -15.91 5.94 -17.40
C LYS A 198 -15.58 7.32 -16.87
N GLN A 199 -15.23 7.44 -15.59
CA GLN A 199 -14.81 8.73 -15.02
C GLN A 199 -13.56 9.30 -15.70
N LEU A 200 -12.61 8.46 -16.10
CA LEU A 200 -11.40 8.89 -16.81
C LEU A 200 -11.65 9.33 -18.26
N THR A 201 -12.74 8.85 -18.87
CA THR A 201 -13.06 9.12 -20.28
C THR A 201 -14.10 10.22 -20.46
N MET A 202 -14.71 10.71 -19.38
CA MET A 202 -15.71 11.80 -19.40
C MET A 202 -15.10 13.21 -19.26
N GLN A 203 -13.78 13.33 -19.17
CA GLN A 203 -13.05 14.60 -19.18
C GLN A 203 -12.57 14.91 -20.59
#